data_9cfa6339e13a86e10e50c46e16160ecd
#
_entry.id   9cfa6339e13a86e10e50c46e16160ecd
#
_cell.length_a   1.000
_cell.length_b   1.000
_cell.length_c   1.000
_cell.angle_alpha   90.00
_cell.angle_beta   90.00
_cell.angle_gamma   90.00
#
_symmetry.space_group_name_H-M   'P 1'
#
loop_
_entity.id
_entity.type
_entity.pdbx_description
1 polymer ?
#
loop_
_entity_poly.entity_id
_entity_poly.type
_entity_poly.pdbx_seq_one_letter_code
_entity_poly.pdbx_strand_id
1 'polypeptide(L)'
;MNQWNKVKRRIAKLASKALKDKPVWKPPTGAIYLKDVNEGQLIQVYNSQTQAIVLNKTPSSVSVYVTKHRSSDPFYMNEQRWGLDTEVEVVT
;
A
#
# COMPACT_ATOMS: atom_id res chain seq x y z
N MET A 1 13.92 4.01 35.83
CA MET A 1 13.15 4.01 34.77
C MET A 1 11.79 3.49 34.98
N ASN A 2 10.94 4.12 34.36
CA ASN A 2 9.59 4.09 34.77
C ASN A 2 8.84 2.90 34.22
N GLN A 3 7.85 2.48 34.96
CA GLN A 3 7.00 1.38 34.60
C GLN A 3 6.17 1.69 33.36
N TRP A 4 6.04 2.97 33.01
CA TRP A 4 5.24 3.42 31.87
C TRP A 4 5.78 2.90 30.54
N ASN A 5 7.10 2.88 30.37
CA ASN A 5 7.69 2.33 29.14
C ASN A 5 7.46 0.83 29.01
N LYS A 6 7.46 0.10 30.12
CA LYS A 6 7.13 -1.32 30.12
C LYS A 6 5.68 -1.56 29.70
N VAL A 7 4.77 -0.74 30.20
CA VAL A 7 3.35 -0.82 29.87
C VAL A 7 3.13 -0.50 28.40
N LYS A 8 3.76 0.53 27.87
CA LYS A 8 3.67 0.88 26.46
C LYS A 8 4.16 -0.25 25.55
N ARG A 9 5.28 -0.87 25.89
CA ARG A 9 5.80 -2.00 25.12
C ARG A 9 4.84 -3.19 25.14
N ARG A 10 4.21 -3.45 26.29
CA ARG A 10 3.26 -4.53 26.44
C ARG A 10 2.02 -4.30 25.59
N ILE A 11 1.50 -3.08 25.59
CA ILE A 11 0.34 -2.70 24.78
C ILE A 11 0.68 -2.83 23.29
N ALA A 12 1.82 -2.32 22.87
CA ALA A 12 2.26 -2.41 21.48
C ALA A 12 2.41 -3.87 21.03
N LYS A 13 2.96 -4.72 21.89
CA LYS A 13 3.14 -6.14 21.59
C LYS A 13 1.80 -6.86 21.48
N LEU A 14 0.83 -6.57 22.34
CA LEU A 14 -0.51 -7.14 22.28
C LEU A 14 -1.26 -6.68 21.04
N ALA A 15 -1.16 -5.41 20.69
CA ALA A 15 -1.78 -4.86 19.49
C ALA A 15 -1.18 -5.50 18.24
N SER A 16 0.14 -5.65 18.19
CA SER A 16 0.83 -6.30 17.08
C SER A 16 0.40 -7.77 16.93
N LYS A 17 0.27 -8.48 18.04
CA LYS A 17 -0.19 -9.87 18.03
C LYS A 17 -1.64 -9.97 17.57
N ALA A 18 -2.51 -9.10 18.03
CA ALA A 18 -3.91 -9.08 17.62
C ALA A 18 -4.03 -8.83 16.12
N LEU A 19 -3.21 -7.95 15.55
CA LEU A 19 -3.20 -7.68 14.12
C LEU A 19 -2.71 -8.90 13.32
N LYS A 20 -1.76 -9.66 13.84
CA LYS A 20 -1.29 -10.87 13.19
C LYS A 20 -2.32 -12.00 13.21
N ASP A 21 -3.10 -12.09 14.26
CA ASP A 21 -4.09 -13.16 14.43
C ASP A 21 -5.37 -12.89 13.65
N LYS A 22 -5.56 -11.66 13.15
CA LYS A 22 -6.68 -11.33 12.29
C LYS A 22 -6.32 -11.64 10.84
N PRO A 23 -7.31 -12.08 10.03
CA PRO A 23 -7.08 -12.16 8.60
C PRO A 23 -6.60 -10.82 8.09
N VAL A 24 -5.74 -10.86 7.06
CA VAL A 24 -5.16 -9.65 6.47
C VAL A 24 -6.24 -8.61 6.28
N TRP A 25 -6.02 -7.43 6.85
CA TRP A 25 -6.98 -6.34 6.75
C TRP A 25 -7.06 -5.90 5.30
N LYS A 26 -8.19 -6.18 4.68
CA LYS A 26 -8.46 -5.75 3.30
C LYS A 26 -9.40 -4.56 3.32
N PRO A 27 -9.26 -3.63 2.37
CA PRO A 27 -10.23 -2.56 2.22
C PRO A 27 -11.63 -3.15 1.98
N PRO A 28 -12.70 -2.44 2.35
CA PRO A 28 -14.07 -2.90 2.14
C PRO A 28 -14.41 -3.20 0.68
N THR A 29 -13.64 -2.67 -0.23
CA THR A 29 -13.81 -2.83 -1.68
C THR A 29 -13.38 -4.20 -2.20
N GLY A 30 -12.67 -5.01 -1.39
CA GLY A 30 -12.06 -6.25 -1.85
C GLY A 30 -10.71 -6.07 -2.54
N ALA A 31 -10.26 -4.83 -2.73
CA ALA A 31 -8.94 -4.51 -3.22
C ALA A 31 -7.89 -4.76 -2.13
N ILE A 32 -6.65 -4.43 -2.41
CA ILE A 32 -5.57 -4.45 -1.42
C ILE A 32 -4.95 -3.07 -1.32
N TYR A 33 -4.24 -2.81 -0.23
CA TYR A 33 -3.48 -1.57 -0.09
C TYR A 33 -2.16 -1.66 -0.85
N LEU A 34 -1.75 -0.55 -1.43
CA LEU A 34 -0.51 -0.46 -2.20
C LEU A 34 0.71 -0.89 -1.37
N LYS A 35 0.69 -0.62 -0.06
CA LYS A 35 1.76 -1.04 0.86
C LYS A 35 1.99 -2.56 0.87
N ASP A 36 0.99 -3.34 0.50
CA ASP A 36 1.04 -4.81 0.53
C ASP A 36 1.43 -5.42 -0.81
N VAL A 37 1.64 -4.60 -1.84
CA VAL A 37 2.08 -5.05 -3.15
C VAL A 37 3.59 -5.13 -3.21
N ASN A 38 4.12 -6.13 -3.88
CA ASN A 38 5.56 -6.30 -4.04
C ASN A 38 6.11 -5.42 -5.16
N GLU A 39 7.37 -5.03 -5.03
CA GLU A 39 8.07 -4.31 -6.08
C GLU A 39 8.09 -5.14 -7.38
N GLY A 40 7.94 -4.46 -8.50
CA GLY A 40 7.92 -5.09 -9.82
C GLY A 40 6.55 -5.58 -10.27
N GLN A 41 5.55 -5.58 -9.40
CA GLN A 41 4.20 -5.99 -9.79
C GLN A 41 3.48 -4.87 -10.53
N LEU A 42 2.69 -5.28 -11.54
CA LEU A 42 1.77 -4.38 -12.23
C LEU A 42 0.46 -4.34 -11.45
N ILE A 43 0.03 -3.15 -11.14
CA ILE A 43 -1.20 -2.92 -10.37
C ILE A 43 -2.16 -2.02 -11.14
N GLN A 44 -3.42 -2.10 -10.76
CA GLN A 44 -4.45 -1.20 -11.24
C GLN A 44 -5.11 -0.52 -10.04
N VAL A 45 -5.25 0.79 -10.11
CA VAL A 45 -5.95 1.54 -9.06
C VAL A 45 -7.42 1.12 -9.04
N TYR A 46 -7.93 0.85 -7.84
CA TYR A 46 -9.31 0.40 -7.67
C TYR A 46 -10.28 1.42 -8.27
N ASN A 47 -11.25 0.90 -9.00
CA ASN A 47 -12.29 1.69 -9.67
C ASN A 47 -11.72 2.75 -10.63
N SER A 48 -10.60 2.45 -11.25
CA SER A 48 -9.90 3.34 -12.18
C SER A 48 -9.29 2.53 -13.31
N GLN A 49 -8.97 3.22 -14.40
CA GLN A 49 -8.23 2.62 -15.52
C GLN A 49 -6.72 2.80 -15.38
N THR A 50 -6.27 3.47 -14.33
CA THR A 50 -4.85 3.74 -14.13
C THR A 50 -4.13 2.48 -13.70
N GLN A 51 -3.06 2.13 -14.41
CA GLN A 51 -2.16 1.02 -14.10
C GLN A 51 -0.76 1.54 -13.91
N ALA A 52 -0.01 0.87 -13.03
CA ALA A 52 1.35 1.27 -12.74
C ALA A 52 2.18 0.06 -12.28
N ILE A 53 3.48 0.16 -12.46
CA ILE A 53 4.44 -0.81 -11.93
C ILE A 53 5.02 -0.26 -10.64
N VAL A 54 5.04 -1.08 -9.60
CA VAL A 54 5.62 -0.71 -8.31
C VAL A 54 7.15 -0.73 -8.43
N LEU A 55 7.78 0.42 -8.22
CA LEU A 55 9.23 0.58 -8.34
C LEU A 55 9.92 0.40 -7.00
N ASN A 56 9.46 1.10 -5.97
CA ASN A 56 10.10 1.12 -4.67
C ASN A 56 9.09 1.50 -3.59
N LYS A 57 9.26 0.94 -2.41
CA LYS A 57 8.43 1.25 -1.25
C LYS A 57 9.28 1.92 -0.18
N THR A 58 8.74 2.98 0.42
CA THR A 58 9.30 3.64 1.58
C THR A 58 8.30 3.56 2.74
N PRO A 59 8.71 3.86 3.98
CA PRO A 59 7.77 3.86 5.10
C PRO A 59 6.60 4.83 4.96
N SER A 60 6.70 5.83 4.08
CA SER A 60 5.68 6.87 3.94
C SER A 60 4.97 6.88 2.59
N SER A 61 5.54 6.24 1.57
CA SER A 61 4.98 6.28 0.23
C SER A 61 5.48 5.14 -0.63
N VAL A 62 4.91 5.00 -1.82
CA VAL A 62 5.34 4.01 -2.81
C VAL A 62 5.61 4.73 -4.12
N SER A 63 6.80 4.52 -4.67
CA SER A 63 7.15 5.02 -6.00
C SER A 63 6.62 4.04 -7.04
N VAL A 64 5.88 4.56 -8.01
CA VAL A 64 5.29 3.76 -9.07
C VAL A 64 5.58 4.42 -10.42
N TYR A 65 5.58 3.62 -11.48
CA TYR A 65 5.62 4.13 -12.85
C TYR A 65 4.28 3.87 -13.52
N VAL A 66 3.57 4.93 -13.85
CA VAL A 66 2.25 4.83 -14.47
C VAL A 66 2.42 4.39 -15.92
N THR A 67 1.84 3.23 -16.25
CA THR A 67 1.94 2.63 -17.59
C THR A 67 0.66 2.81 -18.40
N LYS A 68 -0.46 3.06 -17.73
CA LYS A 68 -1.75 3.29 -18.37
C LYS A 68 -2.56 4.28 -17.54
N HIS A 69 -3.14 5.24 -18.22
CA HIS A 69 -3.97 6.26 -17.57
C HIS A 69 -5.25 6.46 -18.41
N ARG A 70 -6.32 6.86 -17.75
CA ARG A 70 -7.59 7.19 -18.41
C ARG A 70 -7.39 8.18 -19.57
N SER A 71 -6.54 9.19 -19.35
CA SER A 71 -6.08 10.07 -20.42
C SER A 71 -4.87 9.42 -21.08
N SER A 72 -4.82 9.41 -22.39
CA SER A 72 -3.65 8.94 -23.12
C SER A 72 -2.53 9.97 -23.15
N ASP A 73 -2.66 11.07 -22.42
CA ASP A 73 -1.65 12.12 -22.34
C ASP A 73 -0.38 11.59 -21.67
N PRO A 74 0.79 11.68 -22.35
CA PRO A 74 2.06 11.23 -21.77
C PRO A 74 2.42 11.90 -20.45
N PHE A 75 1.84 13.06 -20.16
CA PHE A 75 2.05 13.76 -18.89
C PHE A 75 1.72 12.90 -17.68
N TYR A 76 0.73 12.02 -17.79
CA TYR A 76 0.30 11.17 -16.68
C TYR A 76 1.05 9.83 -16.63
N MET A 77 1.79 9.49 -17.68
CA MET A 77 2.53 8.22 -17.75
C MET A 77 3.99 8.45 -17.36
N ASN A 78 4.23 8.58 -16.05
CA ASN A 78 5.55 8.88 -15.51
C ASN A 78 5.70 8.26 -14.12
N GLU A 79 6.85 8.46 -13.52
CA GLU A 79 7.11 8.08 -12.15
C GLU A 79 6.38 9.01 -11.19
N GLN A 80 5.63 8.43 -10.27
CA GLN A 80 4.86 9.15 -9.27
C GLN A 80 5.04 8.50 -7.91
N ARG A 81 4.69 9.24 -6.85
CA ARG A 81 4.63 8.72 -5.49
C ARG A 81 3.19 8.68 -5.04
N TRP A 82 2.77 7.50 -4.60
CA TRP A 82 1.41 7.28 -4.12
C TRP A 82 1.42 6.92 -2.64
N GLY A 83 0.30 7.19 -1.95
CA GLY A 83 0.15 6.84 -0.55
C GLY A 83 0.11 5.34 -0.33
N LEU A 84 0.56 4.91 0.85
CA LEU A 84 0.58 3.49 1.23
C LEU A 84 -0.82 2.88 1.27
N ASP A 85 -1.83 3.68 1.53
CA ASP A 85 -3.24 3.29 1.66
C ASP A 85 -4.02 3.38 0.34
N THR A 86 -3.34 3.58 -0.78
CA THR A 86 -3.98 3.54 -2.09
C THR A 86 -4.55 2.14 -2.34
N GLU A 87 -5.83 2.06 -2.65
CA GLU A 87 -6.49 0.80 -2.95
C GLU A 87 -6.20 0.37 -4.38
N VAL A 88 -5.67 -0.83 -4.54
CA VAL A 88 -5.24 -1.35 -5.84
C VAL A 88 -5.59 -2.82 -6.00
N GLU A 89 -5.55 -3.29 -7.22
CA GLU A 89 -5.63 -4.69 -7.58
C GLU A 89 -4.35 -5.10 -8.28
N VAL A 90 -3.85 -6.29 -7.99
CA VAL A 90 -2.66 -6.82 -8.67
C VAL A 90 -3.08 -7.40 -10.01
N VAL A 91 -2.46 -6.93 -11.07
CA VAL A 91 -2.75 -7.39 -12.44
C VAL A 91 -1.82 -8.54 -12.82
N THR A 92 -0.56 -8.43 -12.39
CA THR A 92 0.43 -9.50 -12.65
C THR A 92 1.36 -9.68 -11.48
#